data_248fe1f25dfa4052dfe176a642164334
#
_entry.id   248fe1f25dfa4052dfe176a642164334
#
_cell.length_a   1.000
_cell.length_b   1.000
_cell.length_c   1.000
_cell.angle_alpha   90.00
_cell.angle_beta   90.00
_cell.angle_gamma   90.00
#
_symmetry.space_group_name_H-M   'P 1'
#
loop_
_entity.id
_entity.type
_entity.pdbx_description
1 polymer ?
#
loop_
_entity_poly.entity_id
_entity_poly.type
_entity_poly.pdbx_seq_one_letter_code
_entity_poly.pdbx_strand_id
1 'polypeptide(L)'
;MDSDAILTAVNAVESITNPPHTPERSSYRARKTVEQIIHLIFLLCGIVAVAFVLLISIYLILSGLPAIRQIGLFQFLLGKVWDPTNTTTGAQYGILPFILTSVYGTAGAIVIGVPVGLLTAIFLAKVAPPKLAAVIRTAVQLLAGIPSVVYGLVGMIVLVPAIRNLFHLSSGACLLAAMIVLAIMILPSIINVSETALRAVPKEYEEASLALGAAEMETYFRVSVRAARSGIAAAVVLGVGRAIGEAMAIILVAGNVSNMPGLFTPVRFLTTGIISGMAYASVGSLYQQALYSIGLVLFLFIMLINVFLNVCIKNRKEG
;
A
#
# COMPACT_ATOMS: atom_id res chain seq x y z
N MET A 1 -18.45 33.58 -72.68
CA MET A 1 -17.82 33.88 -71.35
C MET A 1 -18.85 33.52 -70.32
N ASP A 2 -18.67 32.35 -69.68
CA ASP A 2 -19.68 31.61 -68.93
C ASP A 2 -20.12 32.35 -67.67
N SER A 3 -21.42 32.65 -67.62
CA SER A 3 -22.10 33.25 -66.48
C SER A 3 -21.97 32.36 -65.21
N ASP A 4 -21.86 31.05 -65.39
CA ASP A 4 -21.72 30.05 -64.29
C ASP A 4 -20.34 30.09 -63.61
N ALA A 5 -19.29 30.46 -64.33
CA ALA A 5 -17.96 30.59 -63.75
C ALA A 5 -17.83 31.82 -62.82
N ILE A 6 -18.58 32.91 -63.15
CA ILE A 6 -18.63 34.11 -62.32
C ILE A 6 -19.44 33.84 -61.04
N LEU A 7 -20.56 33.10 -61.13
CA LEU A 7 -21.35 32.74 -59.96
C LEU A 7 -20.60 31.81 -59.00
N THR A 8 -19.81 30.88 -59.54
CA THR A 8 -19.00 29.97 -58.72
C THR A 8 -17.86 30.72 -58.02
N ALA A 9 -17.24 31.69 -58.69
CA ALA A 9 -16.22 32.54 -58.10
C ALA A 9 -16.80 33.49 -57.01
N VAL A 10 -17.99 34.05 -57.24
CA VAL A 10 -18.66 34.88 -56.22
C VAL A 10 -19.05 34.07 -54.99
N ASN A 11 -19.61 32.87 -55.14
CA ASN A 11 -19.92 31.99 -54.01
C ASN A 11 -18.68 31.50 -53.25
N ALA A 12 -17.54 31.29 -53.93
CA ALA A 12 -16.28 30.96 -53.30
C ALA A 12 -15.70 32.15 -52.51
N VAL A 13 -15.84 33.38 -52.98
CA VAL A 13 -15.42 34.58 -52.27
C VAL A 13 -16.33 34.85 -51.07
N GLU A 14 -17.65 34.61 -51.22
CA GLU A 14 -18.61 34.76 -50.12
C GLU A 14 -18.38 33.73 -48.99
N SER A 15 -17.92 32.50 -49.29
CA SER A 15 -17.52 31.49 -48.31
C SER A 15 -16.21 31.81 -47.57
N ILE A 16 -15.35 32.64 -48.17
CA ILE A 16 -14.09 33.11 -47.54
C ILE A 16 -14.36 34.33 -46.65
N THR A 17 -15.32 35.15 -47.01
CA THR A 17 -15.68 36.36 -46.23
C THR A 17 -16.63 36.10 -45.06
N ASN A 18 -17.31 34.97 -45.04
CA ASN A 18 -18.12 34.50 -43.91
C ASN A 18 -17.52 33.21 -43.36
N PRO A 19 -16.56 33.29 -42.43
CA PRO A 19 -16.08 32.09 -41.77
C PRO A 19 -17.23 31.42 -40.99
N PRO A 20 -17.33 30.06 -40.99
CA PRO A 20 -18.42 29.35 -40.33
C PRO A 20 -18.51 29.82 -38.88
N HIS A 21 -19.72 30.13 -38.48
CA HIS A 21 -20.12 30.63 -37.17
C HIS A 21 -19.29 29.99 -36.06
N THR A 22 -18.46 30.79 -35.36
CA THR A 22 -17.84 30.41 -34.12
C THR A 22 -18.92 29.90 -33.17
N PRO A 23 -18.73 28.73 -32.53
CA PRO A 23 -19.75 28.20 -31.64
C PRO A 23 -20.07 29.22 -30.57
N GLU A 24 -21.33 29.50 -30.42
CA GLU A 24 -21.92 30.53 -29.59
C GLU A 24 -21.24 30.75 -28.25
N ARG A 25 -20.96 31.98 -27.91
CA ARG A 25 -20.46 32.46 -26.59
C ARG A 25 -21.27 31.88 -25.40
N SER A 26 -22.49 31.46 -25.60
CA SER A 26 -23.40 30.78 -24.67
C SER A 26 -22.85 29.39 -24.27
N SER A 27 -22.44 28.57 -25.25
CA SER A 27 -21.88 27.24 -25.03
C SER A 27 -20.54 27.28 -24.26
N TYR A 28 -19.72 28.30 -24.52
CA TYR A 28 -18.45 28.50 -23.82
C TYR A 28 -18.67 28.92 -22.35
N ARG A 29 -19.62 29.81 -22.06
CA ARG A 29 -19.96 30.20 -20.69
C ARG A 29 -20.55 29.04 -19.89
N ALA A 30 -21.44 28.24 -20.47
CA ALA A 30 -21.99 27.05 -19.81
C ALA A 30 -20.91 26.03 -19.50
N ARG A 31 -19.96 25.74 -20.42
CA ARG A 31 -18.83 24.88 -20.19
C ARG A 31 -17.94 25.40 -19.07
N LYS A 32 -17.61 26.68 -19.07
CA LYS A 32 -16.78 27.31 -18.02
C LYS A 32 -17.45 27.23 -16.64
N THR A 33 -18.76 27.41 -16.55
CA THR A 33 -19.52 27.28 -15.29
C THR A 33 -19.51 25.83 -14.80
N VAL A 34 -19.71 24.85 -15.68
CA VAL A 34 -19.63 23.41 -15.34
C VAL A 34 -18.22 23.05 -14.84
N GLU A 35 -17.19 23.53 -15.52
CA GLU A 35 -15.80 23.32 -15.14
C GLU A 35 -15.48 23.92 -13.76
N GLN A 36 -15.97 25.12 -13.47
CA GLN A 36 -15.84 25.74 -12.14
C GLN A 36 -16.57 24.95 -11.05
N ILE A 37 -17.77 24.43 -11.32
CA ILE A 37 -18.51 23.60 -10.39
C ILE A 37 -17.77 22.30 -10.12
N ILE A 38 -17.26 21.63 -11.16
CA ILE A 38 -16.47 20.40 -11.03
C ILE A 38 -15.20 20.68 -10.21
N HIS A 39 -14.50 21.78 -10.49
CA HIS A 39 -13.32 22.17 -9.73
C HIS A 39 -13.62 22.44 -8.25
N LEU A 40 -14.74 23.10 -7.96
CA LEU A 40 -15.21 23.33 -6.59
C LEU A 40 -15.53 22.01 -5.87
N ILE A 41 -16.19 21.06 -6.57
CA ILE A 41 -16.48 19.73 -6.01
C ILE A 41 -15.19 19.00 -5.67
N PHE A 42 -14.20 18.96 -6.57
CA PHE A 42 -12.91 18.34 -6.29
C PHE A 42 -12.15 19.00 -5.14
N LEU A 43 -12.19 20.34 -5.08
CA LEU A 43 -11.60 21.08 -3.96
C LEU A 43 -12.28 20.71 -2.64
N LEU A 44 -13.61 20.68 -2.59
CA LEU A 44 -14.36 20.27 -1.40
C LEU A 44 -14.05 18.84 -1.00
N CYS A 45 -14.02 17.89 -1.94
CA CYS A 45 -13.63 16.50 -1.66
C CYS A 45 -12.21 16.41 -1.09
N GLY A 46 -11.26 17.19 -1.63
CA GLY A 46 -9.90 17.26 -1.11
C GLY A 46 -9.83 17.82 0.30
N ILE A 47 -10.55 18.93 0.57
CA ILE A 47 -10.61 19.54 1.92
C ILE A 47 -11.24 18.56 2.92
N VAL A 48 -12.33 17.90 2.55
CA VAL A 48 -13.02 16.90 3.40
C VAL A 48 -12.09 15.73 3.73
N ALA A 49 -11.37 15.20 2.73
CA ALA A 49 -10.40 14.11 2.96
C ALA A 49 -9.30 14.51 3.96
N VAL A 50 -8.72 15.70 3.78
CA VAL A 50 -7.70 16.22 4.72
C VAL A 50 -8.29 16.46 6.11
N ALA A 51 -9.49 17.03 6.19
CA ALA A 51 -10.18 17.28 7.46
C ALA A 51 -10.43 15.98 8.25
N PHE A 52 -10.84 14.88 7.59
CA PHE A 52 -11.00 13.58 8.24
C PHE A 52 -9.67 13.01 8.78
N VAL A 53 -8.59 13.12 8.02
CA VAL A 53 -7.26 12.68 8.49
C VAL A 53 -6.83 13.47 9.72
N LEU A 54 -7.00 14.80 9.71
CA LEU A 54 -6.69 15.65 10.85
C LEU A 54 -7.57 15.32 12.06
N LEU A 55 -8.87 15.10 11.85
CA LEU A 55 -9.81 14.73 12.90
C LEU A 55 -9.40 13.43 13.58
N ILE A 56 -9.10 12.38 12.79
CA ILE A 56 -8.63 11.09 13.32
C ILE A 56 -7.31 11.28 14.10
N SER A 57 -6.37 12.05 13.55
CA SER A 57 -5.08 12.30 14.20
C SER A 57 -5.24 13.02 15.54
N ILE A 58 -6.06 14.06 15.59
CA ILE A 58 -6.37 14.80 16.83
C ILE A 58 -7.07 13.89 17.82
N TYR A 59 -8.06 13.10 17.38
CA TYR A 59 -8.77 12.16 18.23
C TYR A 59 -7.84 11.12 18.87
N LEU A 60 -6.92 10.53 18.07
CA LEU A 60 -5.93 9.57 18.59
C LEU A 60 -4.99 10.21 19.61
N ILE A 61 -4.57 11.45 19.39
CA ILE A 61 -3.74 12.19 20.35
C ILE A 61 -4.49 12.45 21.64
N LEU A 62 -5.69 13.01 21.56
CA LEU A 62 -6.49 13.34 22.76
C LEU A 62 -6.88 12.11 23.57
N SER A 63 -7.20 10.99 22.90
CA SER A 63 -7.64 9.76 23.55
C SER A 63 -6.47 8.89 24.04
N GLY A 64 -5.31 8.93 23.37
CA GLY A 64 -4.15 8.11 23.71
C GLY A 64 -3.17 8.80 24.67
N LEU A 65 -2.98 10.12 24.60
CA LEU A 65 -2.01 10.83 25.42
C LEU A 65 -2.19 10.66 26.92
N PRO A 66 -3.42 10.59 27.48
CA PRO A 66 -3.64 10.36 28.91
C PRO A 66 -3.01 9.08 29.43
N ALA A 67 -3.12 7.95 28.70
CA ALA A 67 -2.50 6.70 29.11
C ALA A 67 -0.96 6.78 29.09
N ILE A 68 -0.38 7.40 28.08
CA ILE A 68 1.08 7.60 28.03
C ILE A 68 1.58 8.43 29.22
N ARG A 69 0.81 9.45 29.64
CA ARG A 69 1.17 10.27 30.80
C ARG A 69 1.07 9.50 32.12
N GLN A 70 0.08 8.60 32.28
CA GLN A 70 -0.10 7.81 33.50
C GLN A 70 0.89 6.67 33.60
N ILE A 71 1.15 5.96 32.49
CA ILE A 71 2.04 4.78 32.43
C ILE A 71 3.51 5.22 32.38
N GLY A 72 3.78 6.35 31.73
CA GLY A 72 5.12 6.80 31.38
C GLY A 72 5.55 6.33 29.99
N LEU A 73 6.07 7.27 29.18
CA LEU A 73 6.43 7.02 27.77
C LEU A 73 7.40 5.84 27.60
N PHE A 74 8.47 5.82 28.40
CA PHE A 74 9.50 4.76 28.29
C PHE A 74 8.97 3.39 28.74
N GLN A 75 8.17 3.33 29.79
CA GLN A 75 7.57 2.09 30.25
C GLN A 75 6.55 1.57 29.24
N PHE A 76 5.78 2.44 28.60
CA PHE A 76 4.83 2.08 27.55
C PHE A 76 5.55 1.54 26.32
N LEU A 77 6.54 2.27 25.78
CA LEU A 77 7.21 1.90 24.52
C LEU A 77 8.20 0.75 24.67
N LEU A 78 8.97 0.69 25.77
CA LEU A 78 10.05 -0.27 25.98
C LEU A 78 9.69 -1.39 26.93
N GLY A 79 8.53 -1.34 27.57
CA GLY A 79 8.02 -2.42 28.41
C GLY A 79 7.83 -3.70 27.60
N LYS A 80 8.19 -4.84 28.21
CA LYS A 80 8.19 -6.16 27.56
C LYS A 80 6.93 -6.97 27.82
N VAL A 81 6.09 -6.53 28.78
CA VAL A 81 4.91 -7.27 29.21
C VAL A 81 3.66 -6.43 28.96
N TRP A 82 2.72 -7.03 28.26
CA TRP A 82 1.37 -6.51 28.07
C TRP A 82 0.37 -7.41 28.77
N ASP A 83 -0.07 -6.99 29.93
CA ASP A 83 -1.09 -7.67 30.73
C ASP A 83 -1.97 -6.62 31.45
N PRO A 84 -2.95 -6.04 30.74
CA PRO A 84 -3.83 -4.99 31.31
C PRO A 84 -4.82 -5.50 32.36
N THR A 85 -5.01 -6.82 32.46
CA THR A 85 -5.97 -7.47 33.36
C THR A 85 -5.35 -8.08 34.59
N ASN A 86 -4.04 -7.95 34.77
CA ASN A 86 -3.33 -8.54 35.89
C ASN A 86 -3.71 -7.86 37.22
N THR A 87 -4.32 -8.63 38.12
CA THR A 87 -4.74 -8.17 39.44
C THR A 87 -3.69 -8.42 40.52
N THR A 88 -2.70 -9.29 40.24
CA THR A 88 -1.72 -9.71 41.24
C THR A 88 -0.54 -8.77 41.33
N THR A 89 0.03 -8.42 40.18
CA THR A 89 1.23 -7.54 40.09
C THR A 89 0.88 -6.13 39.60
N GLY A 90 -0.41 -5.88 39.34
CA GLY A 90 -0.89 -4.67 38.70
C GLY A 90 -0.86 -4.72 37.17
N ALA A 91 -1.68 -3.91 36.55
CA ALA A 91 -1.80 -3.84 35.08
C ALA A 91 -0.48 -3.38 34.44
N GLN A 92 -0.03 -4.09 33.41
CA GLN A 92 1.19 -3.77 32.65
C GLN A 92 0.85 -3.47 31.20
N TYR A 93 1.45 -2.40 30.67
CA TYR A 93 1.11 -1.85 29.34
C TYR A 93 2.35 -1.68 28.45
N GLY A 94 3.31 -2.60 28.49
CA GLY A 94 4.49 -2.57 27.65
C GLY A 94 4.21 -3.07 26.23
N ILE A 95 4.49 -2.26 25.19
CA ILE A 95 4.18 -2.58 23.78
C ILE A 95 5.41 -2.92 22.93
N LEU A 96 6.61 -3.01 23.52
CA LEU A 96 7.82 -3.36 22.78
C LEU A 96 7.69 -4.63 21.94
N PRO A 97 7.10 -5.73 22.46
CA PRO A 97 6.87 -6.94 21.66
C PRO A 97 6.05 -6.68 20.41
N PHE A 98 5.01 -5.84 20.48
CA PHE A 98 4.13 -5.51 19.35
C PHE A 98 4.85 -4.67 18.29
N ILE A 99 5.66 -3.70 18.72
CA ILE A 99 6.49 -2.87 17.83
C ILE A 99 7.47 -3.76 17.06
N LEU A 100 8.27 -4.57 17.78
CA LEU A 100 9.26 -5.45 17.16
C LEU A 100 8.60 -6.49 16.24
N THR A 101 7.47 -7.07 16.65
CA THR A 101 6.71 -8.01 15.84
C THR A 101 6.23 -7.36 14.54
N SER A 102 5.69 -6.14 14.61
CA SER A 102 5.23 -5.41 13.42
C SER A 102 6.39 -5.08 12.48
N VAL A 103 7.55 -4.69 13.01
CA VAL A 103 8.77 -4.45 12.22
C VAL A 103 9.25 -5.72 11.54
N TYR A 104 9.44 -6.80 12.30
CA TYR A 104 9.97 -8.06 11.77
C TYR A 104 8.99 -8.73 10.82
N GLY A 105 7.69 -8.71 11.14
CA GLY A 105 6.64 -9.27 10.28
C GLY A 105 6.57 -8.56 8.92
N THR A 106 6.59 -7.23 8.93
CA THR A 106 6.61 -6.42 7.70
C THR A 106 7.91 -6.61 6.93
N ALA A 107 9.07 -6.57 7.60
CA ALA A 107 10.36 -6.78 6.95
C ALA A 107 10.44 -8.16 6.30
N GLY A 108 10.00 -9.22 6.99
CA GLY A 108 9.94 -10.57 6.43
C GLY A 108 9.01 -10.69 5.24
N ALA A 109 7.84 -10.06 5.30
CA ALA A 109 6.91 -10.02 4.17
C ALA A 109 7.50 -9.31 2.95
N ILE A 110 8.25 -8.22 3.15
CA ILE A 110 8.95 -7.48 2.09
C ILE A 110 10.06 -8.32 1.48
N VAL A 111 10.90 -8.97 2.30
CA VAL A 111 12.01 -9.82 1.83
C VAL A 111 11.50 -10.97 0.95
N ILE A 112 10.33 -11.52 1.24
CA ILE A 112 9.70 -12.57 0.43
C ILE A 112 8.93 -11.98 -0.76
N GLY A 113 8.06 -11.01 -0.50
CA GLY A 113 7.08 -10.51 -1.47
C GLY A 113 7.68 -9.63 -2.55
N VAL A 114 8.67 -8.77 -2.23
CA VAL A 114 9.27 -7.86 -3.22
C VAL A 114 10.03 -8.61 -4.32
N PRO A 115 10.94 -9.56 -4.02
CA PRO A 115 11.60 -10.32 -5.08
C PRO A 115 10.64 -11.08 -5.96
N VAL A 116 9.68 -11.81 -5.37
CA VAL A 116 8.68 -12.58 -6.13
C VAL A 116 7.81 -11.66 -6.97
N GLY A 117 7.32 -10.56 -6.39
CA GLY A 117 6.48 -9.59 -7.10
C GLY A 117 7.21 -8.89 -8.24
N LEU A 118 8.46 -8.48 -8.02
CA LEU A 118 9.27 -7.81 -9.05
C LEU A 118 9.63 -8.76 -10.20
N LEU A 119 10.06 -9.99 -9.90
CA LEU A 119 10.34 -11.00 -10.93
C LEU A 119 9.09 -11.31 -11.76
N THR A 120 7.93 -11.44 -11.12
CA THR A 120 6.65 -11.61 -11.81
C THR A 120 6.33 -10.40 -12.69
N ALA A 121 6.55 -9.18 -12.21
CA ALA A 121 6.31 -7.95 -12.98
C ALA A 121 7.23 -7.86 -14.21
N ILE A 122 8.52 -8.20 -14.08
CA ILE A 122 9.47 -8.25 -15.21
C ILE A 122 9.01 -9.31 -16.22
N PHE A 123 8.65 -10.50 -15.75
CA PHE A 123 8.15 -11.56 -16.61
C PHE A 123 6.92 -11.11 -17.41
N LEU A 124 5.93 -10.50 -16.75
CA LEU A 124 4.69 -10.01 -17.38
C LEU A 124 4.92 -8.83 -18.34
N ALA A 125 5.88 -7.96 -18.03
CA ALA A 125 6.13 -6.77 -18.83
C ALA A 125 6.98 -7.05 -20.08
N LYS A 126 7.94 -7.99 -20.01
CA LYS A 126 9.03 -8.13 -21.00
C LYS A 126 9.15 -9.53 -21.63
N VAL A 127 8.77 -10.59 -20.92
CA VAL A 127 9.08 -11.98 -21.34
C VAL A 127 7.84 -12.75 -21.76
N ALA A 128 6.75 -12.61 -21.02
CA ALA A 128 5.56 -13.46 -21.19
C ALA A 128 4.86 -13.26 -22.53
N PRO A 129 4.49 -14.33 -23.25
CA PRO A 129 3.66 -14.23 -24.43
C PRO A 129 2.28 -13.63 -24.07
N PRO A 130 1.62 -12.89 -25.00
CA PRO A 130 0.42 -12.10 -24.69
C PRO A 130 -0.70 -12.89 -24.03
N LYS A 131 -0.93 -14.13 -24.47
CA LYS A 131 -1.97 -15.03 -23.91
C LYS A 131 -1.68 -15.40 -22.44
N LEU A 132 -0.44 -15.79 -22.15
CA LEU A 132 -0.03 -16.17 -20.79
C LEU A 132 -0.02 -14.95 -19.86
N ALA A 133 0.48 -13.81 -20.35
CA ALA A 133 0.44 -12.56 -19.59
C ALA A 133 -0.99 -12.15 -19.23
N ALA A 134 -1.96 -12.31 -20.14
CA ALA A 134 -3.36 -12.02 -19.86
C ALA A 134 -3.92 -12.91 -18.73
N VAL A 135 -3.66 -14.22 -18.77
CA VAL A 135 -4.12 -15.15 -17.74
C VAL A 135 -3.53 -14.83 -16.36
N ILE A 136 -2.19 -14.65 -16.30
CA ILE A 136 -1.52 -14.33 -15.02
C ILE A 136 -2.00 -12.98 -14.48
N ARG A 137 -2.17 -11.96 -15.34
CA ARG A 137 -2.67 -10.65 -14.92
C ARG A 137 -4.08 -10.74 -14.35
N THR A 138 -4.96 -11.52 -14.98
CA THR A 138 -6.30 -11.80 -14.44
C THR A 138 -6.22 -12.49 -13.08
N ALA A 139 -5.36 -13.48 -12.91
CA ALA A 139 -5.16 -14.17 -11.64
C ALA A 139 -4.65 -13.20 -10.54
N VAL A 140 -3.69 -12.33 -10.87
CA VAL A 140 -3.18 -11.27 -9.94
C VAL A 140 -4.28 -10.28 -9.57
N GLN A 141 -5.15 -9.89 -10.52
CA GLN A 141 -6.27 -9.00 -10.25
C GLN A 141 -7.34 -9.66 -9.37
N LEU A 142 -7.62 -10.95 -9.58
CA LEU A 142 -8.51 -11.73 -8.71
C LEU A 142 -7.96 -11.80 -7.28
N LEU A 143 -6.65 -12.08 -7.13
CA LEU A 143 -5.98 -12.03 -5.83
C LEU A 143 -6.13 -10.66 -5.14
N ALA A 144 -6.00 -9.56 -5.89
CA ALA A 144 -6.18 -8.23 -5.33
C ALA A 144 -7.61 -7.96 -4.78
N GLY A 145 -8.62 -8.64 -5.36
CA GLY A 145 -10.02 -8.52 -4.96
C GLY A 145 -10.42 -9.39 -3.76
N ILE A 146 -9.60 -10.34 -3.34
CA ILE A 146 -9.91 -11.22 -2.19
C ILE A 146 -9.86 -10.42 -0.87
N PRO A 147 -10.91 -10.46 -0.02
CA PRO A 147 -10.88 -9.86 1.31
C PRO A 147 -9.74 -10.43 2.17
N SER A 148 -9.09 -9.57 2.97
CA SER A 148 -7.92 -9.99 3.79
C SER A 148 -8.24 -11.10 4.78
N VAL A 149 -9.45 -11.13 5.32
CA VAL A 149 -9.94 -12.19 6.22
C VAL A 149 -9.86 -13.57 5.56
N VAL A 150 -10.14 -13.66 4.24
CA VAL A 150 -10.07 -14.92 3.51
C VAL A 150 -8.64 -15.44 3.41
N TYR A 151 -7.66 -14.54 3.18
CA TYR A 151 -6.24 -14.91 3.23
C TYR A 151 -5.85 -15.46 4.60
N GLY A 152 -6.33 -14.80 5.68
CA GLY A 152 -6.11 -15.27 7.04
C GLY A 152 -6.76 -16.63 7.31
N LEU A 153 -7.99 -16.83 6.84
CA LEU A 153 -8.71 -18.09 6.99
C LEU A 153 -8.00 -19.24 6.26
N VAL A 154 -7.62 -19.04 5.01
CA VAL A 154 -6.84 -20.03 4.24
C VAL A 154 -5.49 -20.29 4.90
N GLY A 155 -4.81 -19.22 5.37
CA GLY A 155 -3.58 -19.33 6.14
C GLY A 155 -3.74 -20.18 7.40
N MET A 156 -4.82 -19.98 8.15
CA MET A 156 -5.13 -20.73 9.36
C MET A 156 -5.42 -22.20 9.08
N ILE A 157 -6.15 -22.51 7.99
CA ILE A 157 -6.55 -23.89 7.68
C ILE A 157 -5.43 -24.66 6.97
N VAL A 158 -4.61 -24.00 6.13
CA VAL A 158 -3.61 -24.66 5.29
C VAL A 158 -2.18 -24.39 5.78
N LEU A 159 -1.81 -23.10 5.93
CA LEU A 159 -0.43 -22.73 6.21
C LEU A 159 -0.01 -23.03 7.66
N VAL A 160 -0.88 -22.73 8.63
CA VAL A 160 -0.60 -22.98 10.04
C VAL A 160 -0.38 -24.47 10.33
N PRO A 161 -1.24 -25.42 9.89
CA PRO A 161 -0.97 -26.85 10.02
C PRO A 161 0.28 -27.31 9.25
N ALA A 162 0.53 -26.77 8.06
CA ALA A 162 1.71 -27.10 7.28
C ALA A 162 3.00 -26.72 8.01
N ILE A 163 3.09 -25.50 8.57
CA ILE A 163 4.23 -25.05 9.37
C ILE A 163 4.39 -25.92 10.63
N ARG A 164 3.26 -26.19 11.34
CA ARG A 164 3.28 -27.04 12.52
C ARG A 164 3.91 -28.41 12.23
N ASN A 165 3.47 -29.04 11.16
CA ASN A 165 3.92 -30.38 10.82
C ASN A 165 5.35 -30.39 10.28
N LEU A 166 5.73 -29.40 9.45
CA LEU A 166 7.06 -29.33 8.84
C LEU A 166 8.17 -29.08 9.88
N PHE A 167 7.89 -28.22 10.87
CA PHE A 167 8.85 -27.83 11.89
C PHE A 167 8.61 -28.53 13.25
N HIS A 168 7.69 -29.48 13.32
CA HIS A 168 7.34 -30.23 14.55
C HIS A 168 7.01 -29.33 15.76
N LEU A 169 6.25 -28.25 15.50
CA LEU A 169 5.89 -27.26 16.52
C LEU A 169 4.62 -27.65 17.29
N SER A 170 4.46 -27.15 18.51
CA SER A 170 3.22 -27.27 19.27
C SER A 170 2.07 -26.51 18.61
N SER A 171 2.38 -25.33 18.02
CA SER A 171 1.45 -24.51 17.22
C SER A 171 2.18 -23.98 16.01
N GLY A 172 1.51 -23.99 14.83
CA GLY A 172 2.03 -23.36 13.62
C GLY A 172 1.59 -21.89 13.46
N ALA A 173 0.72 -21.39 14.36
CA ALA A 173 0.38 -19.96 14.39
C ALA A 173 1.54 -19.18 14.99
N CYS A 174 2.31 -18.47 14.15
CA CYS A 174 3.57 -17.85 14.51
C CYS A 174 3.92 -16.69 13.57
N LEU A 175 5.03 -16.01 13.88
CA LEU A 175 5.52 -14.89 13.07
C LEU A 175 5.78 -15.29 11.60
N LEU A 176 6.35 -16.49 11.36
CA LEU A 176 6.59 -16.98 10.00
C LEU A 176 5.30 -17.10 9.18
N ALA A 177 4.23 -17.66 9.79
CA ALA A 177 2.93 -17.75 9.13
C ALA A 177 2.39 -16.38 8.74
N ALA A 178 2.50 -15.40 9.65
CA ALA A 178 2.13 -14.02 9.38
C ALA A 178 2.95 -13.39 8.25
N MET A 179 4.27 -13.58 8.23
CA MET A 179 5.17 -13.09 7.17
C MET A 179 4.77 -13.63 5.79
N ILE A 180 4.47 -14.92 5.68
CA ILE A 180 4.09 -15.56 4.41
C ILE A 180 2.72 -15.04 3.93
N VAL A 181 1.73 -14.95 4.81
CA VAL A 181 0.41 -14.42 4.45
C VAL A 181 0.51 -12.96 4.01
N LEU A 182 1.25 -12.13 4.74
CA LEU A 182 1.50 -10.74 4.35
C LEU A 182 2.23 -10.64 3.02
N ALA A 183 3.24 -11.48 2.78
CA ALA A 183 3.98 -11.51 1.52
C ALA A 183 3.04 -11.78 0.34
N ILE A 184 2.15 -12.79 0.46
CA ILE A 184 1.16 -13.09 -0.58
C ILE A 184 0.21 -11.92 -0.81
N MET A 185 -0.24 -11.26 0.25
CA MET A 185 -1.18 -10.13 0.17
C MET A 185 -0.62 -8.88 -0.50
N ILE A 186 0.70 -8.64 -0.40
CA ILE A 186 1.34 -7.48 -1.03
C ILE A 186 1.69 -7.73 -2.50
N LEU A 187 1.77 -9.01 -2.95
CA LEU A 187 2.13 -9.36 -4.33
C LEU A 187 1.33 -8.61 -5.40
N PRO A 188 -0.02 -8.57 -5.35
CA PRO A 188 -0.78 -7.89 -6.39
C PRO A 188 -0.41 -6.42 -6.55
N SER A 189 -0.21 -5.71 -5.44
CA SER A 189 0.17 -4.30 -5.46
C SER A 189 1.56 -4.08 -6.06
N ILE A 190 2.53 -4.92 -5.67
CA ILE A 190 3.91 -4.85 -6.19
C ILE A 190 3.94 -5.21 -7.67
N ILE A 191 3.26 -6.28 -8.08
CA ILE A 191 3.24 -6.73 -9.48
C ILE A 191 2.61 -5.66 -10.38
N ASN A 192 1.40 -5.20 -10.07
CA ASN A 192 0.67 -4.28 -10.95
C ASN A 192 1.39 -2.93 -11.12
N VAL A 193 1.88 -2.35 -10.02
CA VAL A 193 2.56 -1.04 -10.09
C VAL A 193 3.94 -1.18 -10.74
N SER A 194 4.69 -2.24 -10.44
CA SER A 194 6.00 -2.49 -11.06
C SER A 194 5.87 -2.84 -12.56
N GLU A 195 4.87 -3.65 -12.95
CA GLU A 195 4.60 -3.95 -14.37
C GLU A 195 4.28 -2.68 -15.15
N THR A 196 3.41 -1.81 -14.60
CA THR A 196 3.06 -0.53 -15.23
C THR A 196 4.30 0.35 -15.40
N ALA A 197 5.14 0.44 -14.38
CA ALA A 197 6.37 1.22 -14.43
C ALA A 197 7.37 0.66 -15.47
N LEU A 198 7.52 -0.65 -15.57
CA LEU A 198 8.38 -1.32 -16.56
C LEU A 198 7.87 -1.16 -18.00
N ARG A 199 6.54 -1.13 -18.20
CA ARG A 199 5.94 -0.87 -19.52
C ARG A 199 6.06 0.58 -19.97
N ALA A 200 6.17 1.51 -19.01
CA ALA A 200 6.34 2.94 -19.29
C ALA A 200 7.79 3.30 -19.70
N VAL A 201 8.74 2.37 -19.61
CA VAL A 201 10.12 2.59 -20.08
C VAL A 201 10.11 2.67 -21.61
N PRO A 202 10.68 3.75 -22.23
CA PRO A 202 10.81 3.88 -23.67
C PRO A 202 11.58 2.72 -24.28
N LYS A 203 11.10 2.19 -25.42
CA LYS A 203 11.73 1.04 -26.10
C LYS A 203 13.13 1.34 -26.59
N GLU A 204 13.39 2.59 -26.91
CA GLU A 204 14.69 3.08 -27.40
C GLU A 204 15.84 2.75 -26.42
N TYR A 205 15.56 2.70 -25.12
CA TYR A 205 16.58 2.32 -24.14
C TYR A 205 16.96 0.83 -24.24
N GLU A 206 15.96 -0.02 -24.49
CA GLU A 206 16.18 -1.46 -24.67
C GLU A 206 16.88 -1.74 -26.00
N GLU A 207 16.41 -1.10 -27.08
CA GLU A 207 16.99 -1.22 -28.42
C GLU A 207 18.45 -0.76 -28.45
N ALA A 208 18.78 0.35 -27.78
CA ALA A 208 20.15 0.82 -27.68
C ALA A 208 21.06 -0.19 -26.93
N SER A 209 20.56 -0.81 -25.88
CA SER A 209 21.31 -1.83 -25.13
C SER A 209 21.56 -3.08 -25.97
N LEU A 210 20.55 -3.54 -26.71
CA LEU A 210 20.65 -4.70 -27.60
C LEU A 210 21.60 -4.40 -28.77
N ALA A 211 21.61 -3.17 -29.35
CA ALA A 211 22.51 -2.74 -30.37
C ALA A 211 23.99 -2.75 -29.94
N LEU A 212 24.26 -2.57 -28.65
CA LEU A 212 25.58 -2.70 -28.04
C LEU A 212 25.97 -4.17 -27.74
N GLY A 213 25.14 -5.14 -28.13
CA GLY A 213 25.41 -6.57 -27.95
C GLY A 213 25.01 -7.16 -26.60
N ALA A 214 24.26 -6.45 -25.78
CA ALA A 214 23.75 -7.01 -24.52
C ALA A 214 22.69 -8.08 -24.78
N ALA A 215 22.62 -9.12 -23.92
CA ALA A 215 21.54 -10.09 -23.97
C ALA A 215 20.21 -9.48 -23.49
N GLU A 216 19.07 -10.01 -23.96
CA GLU A 216 17.74 -9.52 -23.58
C GLU A 216 17.52 -9.49 -22.06
N MET A 217 17.86 -10.57 -21.37
CA MET A 217 17.71 -10.66 -19.91
C MET A 217 18.59 -9.63 -19.18
N GLU A 218 19.82 -9.40 -19.69
CA GLU A 218 20.70 -8.38 -19.13
C GLU A 218 20.12 -6.97 -19.33
N THR A 219 19.56 -6.70 -20.50
CA THR A 219 18.87 -5.44 -20.82
C THR A 219 17.68 -5.21 -19.87
N TYR A 220 16.85 -6.23 -19.61
CA TYR A 220 15.71 -6.09 -18.70
C TYR A 220 16.15 -5.76 -17.27
N PHE A 221 17.14 -6.45 -16.73
CA PHE A 221 17.59 -6.23 -15.35
C PHE A 221 18.46 -4.96 -15.19
N ARG A 222 19.35 -4.66 -16.14
CA ARG A 222 20.29 -3.54 -16.02
C ARG A 222 19.77 -2.23 -16.58
N VAL A 223 18.93 -2.26 -17.61
CA VAL A 223 18.40 -1.05 -18.26
C VAL A 223 16.96 -0.80 -17.83
N SER A 224 16.02 -1.72 -18.12
CA SER A 224 14.60 -1.48 -17.89
C SER A 224 14.26 -1.32 -16.41
N VAL A 225 14.77 -2.18 -15.51
CA VAL A 225 14.57 -2.07 -14.06
C VAL A 225 15.18 -0.78 -13.51
N ARG A 226 16.37 -0.37 -14.00
CA ARG A 226 16.99 0.89 -13.57
C ARG A 226 16.20 2.10 -14.05
N ALA A 227 15.70 2.09 -15.28
CA ALA A 227 14.86 3.15 -15.81
C ALA A 227 13.53 3.25 -15.06
N ALA A 228 12.90 2.11 -14.68
CA ALA A 228 11.65 2.02 -13.93
C ALA A 228 11.82 2.18 -12.42
N ARG A 229 13.02 2.45 -11.90
CA ARG A 229 13.36 2.40 -10.44
C ARG A 229 12.40 3.22 -9.56
N SER A 230 11.95 4.37 -10.02
CA SER A 230 11.04 5.23 -9.23
C SER A 230 9.65 4.62 -9.09
N GLY A 231 9.13 4.00 -10.15
CA GLY A 231 7.84 3.31 -10.12
C GLY A 231 7.90 2.00 -9.31
N ILE A 232 9.00 1.24 -9.44
CA ILE A 232 9.24 0.03 -8.63
C ILE A 232 9.35 0.40 -7.14
N ALA A 233 10.06 1.48 -6.81
CA ALA A 233 10.15 1.96 -5.45
C ALA A 233 8.78 2.39 -4.89
N ALA A 234 7.95 3.06 -5.70
CA ALA A 234 6.57 3.38 -5.32
C ALA A 234 5.72 2.12 -5.08
N ALA A 235 5.90 1.06 -5.89
CA ALA A 235 5.25 -0.24 -5.68
C ALA A 235 5.62 -0.86 -4.32
N VAL A 236 6.91 -0.81 -3.96
CA VAL A 236 7.40 -1.30 -2.66
C VAL A 236 6.79 -0.48 -1.51
N VAL A 237 6.79 0.86 -1.59
CA VAL A 237 6.18 1.73 -0.56
C VAL A 237 4.71 1.39 -0.35
N LEU A 238 3.96 1.18 -1.44
CA LEU A 238 2.56 0.80 -1.38
C LEU A 238 2.37 -0.57 -0.71
N GLY A 239 3.22 -1.53 -1.04
CA GLY A 239 3.25 -2.86 -0.41
C GLY A 239 3.56 -2.79 1.09
N VAL A 240 4.56 -1.99 1.49
CA VAL A 240 4.93 -1.75 2.90
C VAL A 240 3.75 -1.16 3.67
N GLY A 241 3.13 -0.10 3.13
CA GLY A 241 1.98 0.54 3.77
C GLY A 241 0.82 -0.43 4.01
N ARG A 242 0.54 -1.31 3.03
CA ARG A 242 -0.48 -2.35 3.15
C ARG A 242 -0.10 -3.40 4.21
N ALA A 243 1.15 -3.86 4.23
CA ALA A 243 1.61 -4.87 5.19
C ALA A 243 1.55 -4.38 6.65
N ILE A 244 1.96 -3.13 6.91
CA ILE A 244 1.94 -2.56 8.27
C ILE A 244 0.51 -2.36 8.78
N GLY A 245 -0.42 -1.98 7.90
CA GLY A 245 -1.81 -1.71 8.25
C GLY A 245 -2.67 -2.97 8.37
N GLU A 246 -2.17 -4.15 8.00
CA GLU A 246 -2.97 -5.37 8.01
C GLU A 246 -3.22 -5.88 9.43
N ALA A 247 -4.46 -6.28 9.69
CA ALA A 247 -4.87 -6.78 10.99
C ALA A 247 -5.69 -8.07 10.89
N MET A 248 -6.67 -8.10 9.96
CA MET A 248 -7.65 -9.18 9.91
C MET A 248 -7.07 -10.52 9.45
N ALA A 249 -6.15 -10.51 8.50
CA ALA A 249 -5.46 -11.75 8.10
C ALA A 249 -4.50 -12.21 9.19
N ILE A 250 -3.75 -11.27 9.80
CA ILE A 250 -2.72 -11.58 10.79
C ILE A 250 -3.29 -12.17 12.06
N ILE A 251 -4.43 -11.66 12.55
CA ILE A 251 -5.06 -12.14 13.80
C ILE A 251 -5.37 -13.64 13.76
N LEU A 252 -5.62 -14.20 12.57
CA LEU A 252 -5.94 -15.61 12.37
C LEU A 252 -4.70 -16.52 12.31
N VAL A 253 -3.53 -15.98 11.95
CA VAL A 253 -2.32 -16.80 11.67
C VAL A 253 -1.16 -16.55 12.59
N ALA A 254 -1.12 -15.40 13.31
CA ALA A 254 0.02 -15.03 14.16
C ALA A 254 -0.03 -15.62 15.59
N GLY A 255 -1.17 -16.17 16.02
CA GLY A 255 -1.38 -16.72 17.37
C GLY A 255 -1.79 -15.71 18.43
N ASN A 256 -1.66 -14.41 18.15
CA ASN A 256 -2.16 -13.28 18.96
C ASN A 256 -1.75 -13.27 20.44
N VAL A 257 -0.52 -13.71 20.76
CA VAL A 257 0.09 -13.74 22.10
C VAL A 257 1.13 -12.63 22.24
N SER A 258 1.20 -12.00 23.42
CA SER A 258 2.10 -10.87 23.71
C SER A 258 3.55 -11.32 23.99
N ASN A 259 4.11 -12.16 23.15
CA ASN A 259 5.47 -12.64 23.28
C ASN A 259 6.48 -11.74 22.55
N MET A 260 7.73 -11.76 23.01
CA MET A 260 8.84 -11.23 22.21
C MET A 260 8.94 -12.01 20.88
N PRO A 261 9.18 -11.31 19.74
CA PRO A 261 9.12 -11.94 18.43
C PRO A 261 10.25 -12.96 18.23
N GLY A 262 9.85 -14.17 17.91
CA GLY A 262 10.67 -15.24 17.39
C GLY A 262 9.99 -15.81 16.13
N LEU A 263 10.77 -16.37 15.22
CA LEU A 263 10.25 -16.81 13.92
C LEU A 263 9.10 -17.83 14.06
N PHE A 264 9.21 -18.74 15.02
CA PHE A 264 8.24 -19.82 15.27
C PHE A 264 7.39 -19.60 16.53
N THR A 265 7.47 -18.42 17.15
CA THR A 265 6.68 -18.11 18.33
C THR A 265 5.36 -17.45 17.95
N PRO A 266 4.25 -17.75 18.66
CA PRO A 266 3.03 -16.97 18.57
C PRO A 266 3.30 -15.52 19.00
N VAL A 267 2.81 -14.57 18.23
CA VAL A 267 3.10 -13.14 18.40
C VAL A 267 1.87 -12.28 18.21
N ARG A 268 1.95 -11.03 18.65
CA ARG A 268 0.90 -10.02 18.47
C ARG A 268 1.47 -8.77 17.79
N PHE A 269 0.82 -8.32 16.74
CA PHE A 269 1.15 -7.06 16.04
C PHE A 269 0.48 -5.86 16.71
N LEU A 270 0.92 -4.65 16.41
CA LEU A 270 0.26 -3.41 16.88
C LEU A 270 -1.21 -3.37 16.44
N THR A 271 -1.50 -3.69 15.19
CA THR A 271 -2.85 -3.72 14.63
C THR A 271 -3.75 -4.76 15.30
N THR A 272 -3.26 -5.98 15.49
CA THR A 272 -4.02 -7.06 16.13
C THR A 272 -4.20 -6.81 17.62
N GLY A 273 -3.25 -6.13 18.28
CA GLY A 273 -3.35 -5.70 19.66
C GLY A 273 -4.51 -4.74 19.90
N ILE A 274 -4.68 -3.77 18.98
CA ILE A 274 -5.80 -2.82 19.03
C ILE A 274 -7.14 -3.56 18.86
N ILE A 275 -7.28 -4.36 17.80
CA ILE A 275 -8.55 -5.00 17.46
C ILE A 275 -8.99 -5.98 18.56
N SER A 276 -8.08 -6.86 19.00
CA SER A 276 -8.42 -7.83 20.05
C SER A 276 -8.64 -7.17 21.40
N GLY A 277 -7.93 -6.08 21.71
CA GLY A 277 -8.10 -5.38 22.99
C GLY A 277 -9.38 -4.56 23.07
N MET A 278 -9.76 -3.87 21.98
CA MET A 278 -10.96 -3.01 21.96
C MET A 278 -12.26 -3.76 22.24
N ALA A 279 -12.32 -5.06 21.88
CA ALA A 279 -13.49 -5.88 22.15
C ALA A 279 -13.75 -6.10 23.65
N TYR A 280 -12.73 -5.97 24.50
CA TYR A 280 -12.79 -6.28 25.93
C TYR A 280 -12.54 -5.07 26.83
N ALA A 281 -12.09 -3.95 26.28
CA ALA A 281 -11.78 -2.76 27.06
C ALA A 281 -13.06 -2.01 27.46
N SER A 282 -13.23 -1.77 28.75
CA SER A 282 -14.33 -0.94 29.26
C SER A 282 -14.16 0.52 28.82
N VAL A 283 -15.28 1.17 28.49
CA VAL A 283 -15.27 2.57 28.03
C VAL A 283 -14.69 3.48 29.13
N GLY A 284 -13.77 4.37 28.74
CA GLY A 284 -13.09 5.30 29.65
C GLY A 284 -11.99 4.69 30.52
N SER A 285 -11.75 3.38 30.46
CA SER A 285 -10.70 2.72 31.22
C SER A 285 -9.30 3.08 30.73
N LEU A 286 -8.29 2.97 31.61
CA LEU A 286 -6.88 3.10 31.24
C LEU A 286 -6.49 2.10 30.15
N TYR A 287 -7.08 0.90 30.17
CA TYR A 287 -6.88 -0.10 29.12
C TYR A 287 -7.34 0.41 27.75
N GLN A 288 -8.53 0.98 27.64
CA GLN A 288 -9.02 1.56 26.39
C GLN A 288 -8.11 2.72 25.91
N GLN A 289 -7.72 3.61 26.82
CA GLN A 289 -6.81 4.72 26.50
C GLN A 289 -5.44 4.22 26.03
N ALA A 290 -4.91 3.14 26.62
CA ALA A 290 -3.66 2.51 26.19
C ALA A 290 -3.78 1.91 24.77
N LEU A 291 -4.95 1.35 24.39
CA LEU A 291 -5.19 0.90 23.01
C LEU A 291 -5.23 2.06 22.01
N TYR A 292 -5.79 3.22 22.36
CA TYR A 292 -5.67 4.44 21.54
C TYR A 292 -4.22 4.91 21.45
N SER A 293 -3.43 4.74 22.51
CA SER A 293 -1.99 5.04 22.48
C SER A 293 -1.23 4.11 21.52
N ILE A 294 -1.59 2.81 21.46
CA ILE A 294 -1.03 1.90 20.43
C ILE A 294 -1.39 2.41 19.04
N GLY A 295 -2.64 2.88 18.82
CA GLY A 295 -3.06 3.49 17.56
C GLY A 295 -2.24 4.73 17.19
N LEU A 296 -1.95 5.59 18.16
CA LEU A 296 -1.09 6.75 17.98
C LEU A 296 0.35 6.34 17.60
N VAL A 297 0.92 5.35 18.30
CA VAL A 297 2.25 4.81 17.98
C VAL A 297 2.27 4.22 16.58
N LEU A 298 1.26 3.44 16.18
CA LEU A 298 1.14 2.88 14.84
C LEU A 298 1.04 3.97 13.78
N PHE A 299 0.25 5.01 14.02
CA PHE A 299 0.12 6.15 13.11
C PHE A 299 1.46 6.88 12.91
N LEU A 300 2.18 7.18 13.99
CA LEU A 300 3.50 7.80 13.92
C LEU A 300 4.52 6.89 13.23
N PHE A 301 4.46 5.58 13.48
CA PHE A 301 5.32 4.60 12.85
C PHE A 301 5.11 4.53 11.33
N ILE A 302 3.85 4.51 10.88
CA ILE A 302 3.51 4.54 9.44
C ILE A 302 3.98 5.87 8.80
N MET A 303 3.76 7.01 9.46
CA MET A 303 4.25 8.30 8.97
C MET A 303 5.78 8.31 8.82
N LEU A 304 6.50 7.85 9.84
CA LEU A 304 7.96 7.81 9.83
C LEU A 304 8.50 6.94 8.69
N ILE A 305 7.92 5.74 8.51
CA ILE A 305 8.32 4.85 7.41
C ILE A 305 8.02 5.48 6.05
N ASN A 306 6.85 6.08 5.86
CA ASN A 306 6.51 6.73 4.60
C ASN A 306 7.44 7.91 4.29
N VAL A 307 7.76 8.75 5.28
CA VAL A 307 8.72 9.84 5.11
C VAL A 307 10.10 9.29 4.76
N PHE A 308 10.59 8.30 5.51
CA PHE A 308 11.88 7.65 5.26
C PHE A 308 11.98 7.08 3.83
N LEU A 309 10.98 6.31 3.41
CA LEU A 309 10.94 5.71 2.08
C LEU A 309 10.89 6.77 0.98
N ASN A 310 10.08 7.83 1.15
CA ASN A 310 9.97 8.92 0.19
C ASN A 310 11.29 9.71 0.06
N VAL A 311 11.98 9.98 1.17
CA VAL A 311 13.29 10.65 1.15
C VAL A 311 14.34 9.77 0.46
N CYS A 312 14.37 8.47 0.76
CA CYS A 312 15.28 7.52 0.09
C CYS A 312 15.06 7.44 -1.42
N ILE A 313 13.79 7.53 -1.87
CA ILE A 313 13.46 7.52 -3.30
C ILE A 313 13.86 8.84 -3.97
N LYS A 314 13.63 9.98 -3.30
CA LYS A 314 13.94 11.32 -3.84
C LYS A 314 15.44 11.51 -4.02
N ASN A 315 16.24 11.18 -3.01
CA ASN A 315 17.71 11.33 -3.07
C ASN A 315 18.37 10.47 -4.16
N ARG A 316 17.72 9.38 -4.57
CA ARG A 316 18.19 8.55 -5.71
C ARG A 316 17.83 9.11 -7.09
N LYS A 317 17.03 10.17 -7.20
CA LYS A 317 16.72 10.84 -8.47
C LYS A 317 17.77 11.89 -8.86
N GLU A 318 18.51 12.40 -7.89
CA GLU A 318 19.47 13.49 -8.06
C GLU A 318 20.93 12.99 -8.23
N GLY A 319 21.19 11.71 -8.20
CA GLY A 319 22.46 11.03 -8.48
C GLY A 319 22.27 9.97 -9.57
#